data_33f55f1a94ba01e6bb8728a6af6fe809
#
_entry.id   33f55f1a94ba01e6bb8728a6af6fe809
#
_cell.length_a   1.000
_cell.length_b   1.000
_cell.length_c   1.000
_cell.angle_alpha   90.00
_cell.angle_beta   90.00
_cell.angle_gamma   90.00
#
_symmetry.space_group_name_H-M   'P 1'
#
loop_
_entity.id
_entity.type
_entity.pdbx_description
1 polymer ?
#
loop_
_entity_poly.entity_id
_entity_poly.type
_entity_poly.pdbx_seq_one_letter_code
_entity_poly.pdbx_strand_id
1 'polypeptide(L)'
;MLNKFCKKPLYEVTRTMARVAMGVQKAETVIKNARLVNVCTAEIQESIDIAIAEGRIALVGDASHCIGPETKVIDAGGQYIAPGFMDGHIHVESSMISVGEYAKAVVPCGTTGIFMDPHEICNVCGKDGVRIMIEDAKRSPLKAMSNAPSCVPAVAGFEDTGAAIRADDIREMMTWDGIMGLGEMMSFPNVIGAEENIHAELAETLKSDNIITGHFSIPDTGAALNAYIASGIRCCHESTRAEDVLEKMRHGMYALMRYGSAWHDMPVIIKAVLDNRIDDRFACLISDDTHPDTLINEGHLDHIVRCAVKEGLDPIKAIQYVTLNVATCFRIDHEMGSITPGKCADIVFFDDLQDIRITRTMIDGDVVAENGQMCVEIGPANFPEHVFHTMHVGHPITAESFRIAAPAGAGKTVRTRVIEIIPNRVGNYERLLDLPVKDGFVEPDAGQDVMKMVVFERHHETGTKGVGFLKGFGFKKGAMAQTVSHDAHNLLVAGTNDADMALAANTLVECGGGMCAVADGKVLAVVPLPIAGLMNDLPVREMAELVAKLDAAWKQMGCVINSPYMTMALVPLACLPELRLTNRGLVDCRTFRFVPLFAEE
;
A
#
# COMPACT_ATOMS: atom_id res chain seq x y z
N MET A 1 23.15 11.05 1.05
CA MET A 1 23.84 9.86 0.51
C MET A 1 23.20 9.54 -0.83
N LEU A 2 23.98 9.16 -1.83
CA LEU A 2 23.42 8.80 -3.14
C LEU A 2 22.88 7.37 -3.04
N ASN A 3 21.57 7.22 -3.04
CA ASN A 3 20.94 5.91 -3.17
C ASN A 3 21.46 5.22 -4.44
N LYS A 4 21.79 3.95 -4.34
CA LYS A 4 22.26 3.19 -5.49
C LYS A 4 21.06 2.65 -6.26
N PHE A 5 20.64 3.35 -7.31
CA PHE A 5 19.57 2.91 -8.20
C PHE A 5 20.05 1.94 -9.29
N CYS A 6 21.34 1.79 -9.47
CA CYS A 6 21.96 0.95 -10.49
C CYS A 6 23.19 0.26 -9.94
N LYS A 7 23.68 -0.78 -10.63
CA LYS A 7 24.91 -1.52 -10.27
C LYS A 7 26.08 -0.61 -9.93
N LYS A 8 26.24 0.48 -10.70
CA LYS A 8 27.24 1.52 -10.45
C LYS A 8 26.62 2.92 -10.58
N PRO A 9 26.96 3.86 -9.71
CA PRO A 9 26.54 5.24 -9.85
C PRO A 9 27.13 5.85 -11.13
N LEU A 10 26.39 6.77 -11.76
CA LEU A 10 26.78 7.35 -13.05
C LEU A 10 28.17 8.00 -13.02
N TYR A 11 28.52 8.67 -11.93
CA TYR A 11 29.82 9.36 -11.82
C TYR A 11 31.05 8.43 -11.89
N GLU A 12 30.89 7.13 -11.62
CA GLU A 12 31.96 6.13 -11.77
C GLU A 12 32.13 5.64 -13.22
N VAL A 13 31.05 5.73 -14.02
CA VAL A 13 30.98 5.08 -15.34
C VAL A 13 30.81 6.06 -16.52
N THR A 14 30.81 7.38 -16.29
CA THR A 14 30.61 8.40 -17.35
C THR A 14 31.53 8.19 -18.54
N ARG A 15 32.82 7.87 -18.30
CA ARG A 15 33.80 7.59 -19.34
C ARG A 15 33.47 6.34 -20.14
N THR A 16 32.99 5.27 -19.47
CA THR A 16 32.52 4.03 -20.11
C THR A 16 31.34 4.32 -21.01
N MET A 17 30.34 5.05 -20.51
CA MET A 17 29.14 5.43 -21.28
C MET A 17 29.51 6.16 -22.57
N ALA A 18 30.38 7.18 -22.50
CA ALA A 18 30.81 7.92 -23.66
C ALA A 18 31.61 7.04 -24.66
N ARG A 19 32.48 6.15 -24.19
CA ARG A 19 33.25 5.25 -25.04
C ARG A 19 32.39 4.20 -25.74
N VAL A 20 31.37 3.67 -25.05
CA VAL A 20 30.43 2.72 -25.64
C VAL A 20 29.57 3.42 -26.67
N ALA A 21 28.98 4.57 -26.36
CA ALA A 21 28.18 5.35 -27.32
C ALA A 21 28.95 5.68 -28.60
N MET A 22 30.27 5.93 -28.51
CA MET A 22 31.14 6.21 -29.65
C MET A 22 31.71 4.95 -30.32
N GLY A 23 31.37 3.74 -29.86
CA GLY A 23 31.89 2.46 -30.39
C GLY A 23 33.38 2.17 -30.11
N VAL A 24 34.03 2.99 -29.33
CA VAL A 24 35.44 2.81 -28.91
C VAL A 24 35.58 1.63 -27.94
N GLN A 25 34.54 1.42 -27.15
CA GLN A 25 34.33 0.24 -26.31
C GLN A 25 33.01 -0.44 -26.75
N LYS A 26 32.97 -1.77 -26.70
CA LYS A 26 31.75 -2.49 -27.06
C LYS A 26 30.78 -2.55 -25.89
N ALA A 27 29.51 -2.58 -26.21
CA ALA A 27 28.43 -2.71 -25.23
C ALA A 27 28.42 -4.15 -24.65
N GLU A 28 27.97 -4.29 -23.42
CA GLU A 28 27.67 -5.60 -22.80
C GLU A 28 26.42 -6.22 -23.42
N THR A 29 25.39 -5.40 -23.60
CA THR A 29 24.12 -5.82 -24.23
C THR A 29 23.67 -4.79 -25.25
N VAL A 30 23.13 -5.25 -26.37
CA VAL A 30 22.43 -4.41 -27.36
C VAL A 30 21.06 -4.99 -27.64
N ILE A 31 20.02 -4.20 -27.37
CA ILE A 31 18.65 -4.51 -27.82
C ILE A 31 18.53 -3.96 -29.24
N LYS A 32 17.96 -4.75 -30.18
CA LYS A 32 17.81 -4.37 -31.58
C LYS A 32 16.35 -4.38 -32.02
N ASN A 33 16.07 -3.59 -33.06
CA ASN A 33 14.80 -3.62 -33.78
C ASN A 33 13.57 -3.37 -32.89
N ALA A 34 13.67 -2.52 -31.88
CA ALA A 34 12.57 -2.20 -30.99
C ALA A 34 11.71 -1.03 -31.49
N ARG A 35 10.45 -1.01 -31.11
CA ARG A 35 9.59 0.18 -31.14
C ARG A 35 9.66 0.85 -29.76
N LEU A 36 10.38 1.96 -29.69
CA LEU A 36 10.57 2.68 -28.42
C LEU A 36 9.35 3.57 -28.11
N VAL A 37 8.69 3.30 -26.98
CA VAL A 37 7.76 4.26 -26.37
C VAL A 37 8.59 5.35 -25.70
N ASN A 38 8.81 6.44 -26.42
CA ASN A 38 9.56 7.57 -25.92
C ASN A 38 8.69 8.44 -25.00
N VAL A 39 8.79 8.22 -23.71
CA VAL A 39 8.00 8.95 -22.70
C VAL A 39 8.44 10.41 -22.53
N CYS A 40 9.62 10.81 -23.04
CA CYS A 40 10.09 12.19 -22.98
C CYS A 40 9.38 13.10 -24.00
N THR A 41 9.01 12.54 -25.16
CA THR A 41 8.40 13.28 -26.27
C THR A 41 6.96 12.83 -26.58
N ALA A 42 6.50 11.78 -25.87
CA ALA A 42 5.19 11.14 -26.06
C ALA A 42 4.98 10.64 -27.50
N GLU A 43 5.96 9.91 -28.05
CA GLU A 43 5.92 9.36 -29.41
C GLU A 43 6.42 7.91 -29.45
N ILE A 44 6.15 7.21 -30.55
CA ILE A 44 6.75 5.92 -30.87
C ILE A 44 7.86 6.14 -31.88
N GLN A 45 9.05 5.65 -31.54
CA GLN A 45 10.20 5.64 -32.46
C GLN A 45 10.43 4.22 -32.97
N GLU A 46 10.40 4.07 -34.29
CA GLU A 46 10.52 2.77 -34.97
C GLU A 46 11.98 2.35 -35.16
N SER A 47 12.24 1.03 -35.08
CA SER A 47 13.53 0.43 -35.40
C SER A 47 14.69 1.00 -34.60
N ILE A 48 14.52 1.19 -33.30
CA ILE A 48 15.52 1.72 -32.38
C ILE A 48 16.33 0.59 -31.76
N ASP A 49 17.66 0.77 -31.71
CA ASP A 49 18.55 -0.06 -30.92
C ASP A 49 18.92 0.65 -29.61
N ILE A 50 19.22 -0.15 -28.56
CA ILE A 50 19.68 0.35 -27.27
C ILE A 50 21.00 -0.34 -26.90
N ALA A 51 22.08 0.41 -26.73
CA ALA A 51 23.34 -0.12 -26.22
C ALA A 51 23.43 0.07 -24.69
N ILE A 52 23.79 -0.98 -23.97
CA ILE A 52 23.82 -1.05 -22.51
C ILE A 52 25.22 -1.49 -22.05
N ALA A 53 25.72 -0.83 -21.01
CA ALA A 53 26.94 -1.20 -20.30
C ALA A 53 26.86 -0.75 -18.83
N GLU A 54 27.45 -1.50 -17.92
CA GLU A 54 27.50 -1.22 -16.48
C GLU A 54 26.09 -1.00 -15.86
N GLY A 55 25.10 -1.70 -16.41
CA GLY A 55 23.69 -1.56 -16.00
C GLY A 55 22.99 -0.30 -16.50
N ARG A 56 23.65 0.52 -17.35
CA ARG A 56 23.13 1.80 -17.83
C ARG A 56 22.99 1.85 -19.35
N ILE A 57 22.09 2.67 -19.82
CA ILE A 57 21.88 2.97 -21.24
C ILE A 57 23.04 3.87 -21.70
N ALA A 58 23.81 3.40 -22.66
CA ALA A 58 24.89 4.19 -23.25
C ALA A 58 24.45 4.90 -24.54
N LEU A 59 23.59 4.26 -25.36
CA LEU A 59 23.13 4.82 -26.62
C LEU A 59 21.68 4.39 -26.92
N VAL A 60 20.91 5.31 -27.47
CA VAL A 60 19.57 5.10 -28.05
C VAL A 60 19.64 5.53 -29.52
N GLY A 61 19.36 4.62 -30.47
CA GLY A 61 19.47 4.84 -31.92
C GLY A 61 20.18 3.67 -32.60
N ASP A 62 20.87 3.88 -33.70
CA ASP A 62 21.66 2.81 -34.35
C ASP A 62 22.88 2.43 -33.49
N ALA A 63 22.80 1.28 -32.85
CA ALA A 63 23.86 0.74 -32.00
C ALA A 63 24.77 -0.29 -32.72
N SER A 64 24.71 -0.40 -34.03
CA SER A 64 25.48 -1.40 -34.79
C SER A 64 26.98 -1.34 -34.51
N HIS A 65 27.51 -0.12 -34.36
CA HIS A 65 28.93 0.12 -34.06
C HIS A 65 29.31 -0.19 -32.60
N CYS A 66 28.34 -0.41 -31.71
CA CYS A 66 28.56 -0.80 -30.31
C CYS A 66 28.70 -2.33 -30.15
N ILE A 67 28.35 -3.12 -31.16
CA ILE A 67 28.39 -4.59 -31.11
C ILE A 67 29.82 -5.09 -31.28
N GLY A 68 30.22 -6.04 -30.44
CA GLY A 68 31.49 -6.78 -30.50
C GLY A 68 31.26 -8.27 -30.29
N PRO A 69 32.36 -9.08 -30.31
CA PRO A 69 32.23 -10.55 -30.16
C PRO A 69 31.59 -11.01 -28.87
N GLU A 70 31.75 -10.25 -27.79
CA GLU A 70 31.23 -10.58 -26.44
C GLU A 70 29.90 -9.88 -26.15
N THR A 71 29.37 -9.06 -27.06
CA THR A 71 28.14 -8.33 -26.87
C THR A 71 26.94 -9.28 -26.95
N LYS A 72 26.12 -9.33 -25.90
CA LYS A 72 24.82 -10.02 -25.94
C LYS A 72 23.83 -9.22 -26.79
N VAL A 73 23.38 -9.78 -27.88
CA VAL A 73 22.37 -9.14 -28.75
C VAL A 73 20.99 -9.73 -28.45
N ILE A 74 20.05 -8.87 -28.13
CA ILE A 74 18.64 -9.20 -27.91
C ILE A 74 17.85 -8.56 -29.06
N ASP A 75 17.31 -9.37 -29.96
CA ASP A 75 16.41 -8.88 -31.00
C ASP A 75 15.01 -8.72 -30.41
N ALA A 76 14.51 -7.49 -30.37
CA ALA A 76 13.15 -7.20 -29.94
C ALA A 76 12.09 -7.62 -30.95
N GLY A 77 12.49 -7.92 -32.22
CA GLY A 77 11.56 -8.41 -33.24
C GLY A 77 10.41 -7.45 -33.55
N GLY A 78 10.58 -6.16 -33.32
CA GLY A 78 9.52 -5.16 -33.48
C GLY A 78 8.57 -5.03 -32.26
N GLN A 79 8.86 -5.64 -31.13
CA GLN A 79 8.12 -5.40 -29.89
C GLN A 79 8.27 -3.94 -29.45
N TYR A 80 7.27 -3.46 -28.72
CA TYR A 80 7.42 -2.22 -27.98
C TYR A 80 8.35 -2.41 -26.79
N ILE A 81 9.16 -1.39 -26.54
CA ILE A 81 9.91 -1.24 -25.29
C ILE A 81 9.53 0.07 -24.62
N ALA A 82 9.43 0.03 -23.30
CA ALA A 82 9.18 1.21 -22.47
C ALA A 82 10.10 1.17 -21.23
N PRO A 83 10.25 2.29 -20.50
CA PRO A 83 10.93 2.26 -19.22
C PRO A 83 10.21 1.30 -18.27
N GLY A 84 10.97 0.68 -17.35
CA GLY A 84 10.39 -0.12 -16.27
C GLY A 84 9.39 0.69 -15.45
N PHE A 85 8.28 0.06 -15.08
CA PHE A 85 7.21 0.71 -14.35
C PHE A 85 7.61 0.94 -12.90
N MET A 86 7.14 2.04 -12.33
CA MET A 86 7.41 2.44 -10.95
C MET A 86 6.08 2.73 -10.23
N ASP A 87 5.88 2.09 -9.09
CA ASP A 87 4.76 2.38 -8.21
C ASP A 87 5.12 3.49 -7.22
N GLY A 88 4.44 4.62 -7.34
CA GLY A 88 4.70 5.80 -6.52
C GLY A 88 4.18 5.72 -5.08
N HIS A 89 3.38 4.71 -4.75
CA HIS A 89 2.86 4.50 -3.39
C HIS A 89 2.28 3.10 -3.24
N ILE A 90 2.78 2.36 -2.26
CA ILE A 90 2.38 0.98 -1.97
C ILE A 90 2.62 0.62 -0.51
N HIS A 91 1.66 -0.11 0.08
CA HIS A 91 1.82 -0.85 1.33
C HIS A 91 2.04 -2.32 0.99
N VAL A 92 3.30 -2.77 1.04
CA VAL A 92 3.62 -4.17 0.72
C VAL A 92 2.96 -5.12 1.71
N GLU A 93 2.78 -4.69 2.95
CA GLU A 93 2.12 -5.41 4.03
C GLU A 93 0.67 -5.82 3.65
N SER A 94 -0.05 -4.99 2.92
CA SER A 94 -1.41 -5.29 2.44
C SER A 94 -1.46 -6.49 1.49
N SER A 95 -0.32 -6.83 0.86
CA SER A 95 -0.18 -8.06 0.08
C SER A 95 0.03 -9.32 0.94
N MET A 96 0.20 -9.15 2.27
CA MET A 96 0.38 -10.22 3.25
C MET A 96 1.64 -11.07 3.05
N ILE A 97 2.55 -10.65 2.16
CA ILE A 97 3.79 -11.36 1.85
C ILE A 97 5.02 -10.47 2.04
N SER A 98 6.19 -11.08 2.16
CA SER A 98 7.46 -10.38 2.26
C SER A 98 7.78 -9.57 0.99
N VAL A 99 8.68 -8.59 1.09
CA VAL A 99 9.08 -7.77 -0.07
C VAL A 99 9.73 -8.63 -1.16
N GLY A 100 10.49 -9.66 -0.77
CA GLY A 100 11.08 -10.60 -1.71
C GLY A 100 10.04 -11.44 -2.47
N GLU A 101 8.98 -11.90 -1.80
CA GLU A 101 7.88 -12.60 -2.45
C GLU A 101 7.02 -11.65 -3.29
N TYR A 102 6.81 -10.41 -2.82
CA TYR A 102 6.15 -9.37 -3.59
C TYR A 102 6.87 -9.09 -4.91
N ALA A 103 8.20 -9.00 -4.88
CA ALA A 103 9.01 -8.82 -6.09
C ALA A 103 8.79 -9.94 -7.11
N LYS A 104 8.63 -11.20 -6.66
CA LYS A 104 8.32 -12.34 -7.56
C LYS A 104 6.98 -12.17 -8.29
N ALA A 105 6.03 -11.47 -7.66
CA ALA A 105 4.72 -11.21 -8.27
C ALA A 105 4.75 -10.03 -9.24
N VAL A 106 5.42 -8.93 -8.90
CA VAL A 106 5.28 -7.67 -9.63
C VAL A 106 6.33 -7.43 -10.71
N VAL A 107 7.54 -7.99 -10.56
CA VAL A 107 8.60 -7.84 -11.58
C VAL A 107 8.21 -8.48 -12.92
N PRO A 108 7.58 -9.67 -12.96
CA PRO A 108 7.06 -10.22 -14.21
C PRO A 108 5.96 -9.38 -14.87
N CYS A 109 5.29 -8.50 -14.11
CA CYS A 109 4.32 -7.52 -14.58
C CYS A 109 4.96 -6.19 -15.03
N GLY A 110 6.30 -6.12 -15.09
CA GLY A 110 7.04 -4.95 -15.56
C GLY A 110 7.36 -3.89 -14.50
N THR A 111 7.00 -4.12 -13.25
CA THR A 111 7.35 -3.21 -12.15
C THR A 111 8.81 -3.39 -11.77
N THR A 112 9.62 -2.35 -11.96
CA THR A 112 11.06 -2.35 -11.67
C THR A 112 11.44 -1.49 -10.47
N GLY A 113 10.52 -0.63 -10.02
CA GLY A 113 10.68 0.21 -8.85
C GLY A 113 9.39 0.40 -8.07
N ILE A 114 9.48 0.51 -6.76
CA ILE A 114 8.35 0.83 -5.88
C ILE A 114 8.78 1.82 -4.80
N PHE A 115 7.83 2.62 -4.33
CA PHE A 115 7.99 3.49 -3.17
C PHE A 115 7.09 2.97 -2.05
N MET A 116 7.68 2.16 -1.17
CA MET A 116 6.99 1.58 -0.02
C MET A 116 6.73 2.64 1.05
N ASP A 117 5.56 2.58 1.64
CA ASP A 117 5.24 3.28 2.88
C ASP A 117 4.97 2.25 3.98
N PRO A 118 6.01 1.76 4.68
CA PRO A 118 5.89 0.65 5.62
C PRO A 118 5.40 1.12 7.00
N HIS A 119 4.34 1.93 7.04
CA HIS A 119 3.81 2.43 8.31
C HIS A 119 3.07 1.34 9.10
N GLU A 120 2.54 0.33 8.44
CA GLU A 120 1.85 -0.78 9.08
C GLU A 120 2.80 -1.56 9.99
N ILE A 121 3.90 -2.09 9.46
CA ILE A 121 4.90 -2.78 10.27
C ILE A 121 5.59 -1.81 11.26
N CYS A 122 5.70 -0.53 10.91
CA CYS A 122 6.24 0.48 11.80
C CYS A 122 5.34 0.72 13.02
N ASN A 123 4.02 0.67 12.89
CA ASN A 123 3.07 0.73 14.00
C ASN A 123 3.22 -0.45 14.97
N VAL A 124 3.76 -1.58 14.52
CA VAL A 124 3.99 -2.77 15.37
C VAL A 124 5.42 -2.80 15.91
N CYS A 125 6.42 -2.63 15.04
CA CYS A 125 7.84 -2.88 15.34
C CYS A 125 8.70 -1.60 15.34
N GLY A 126 8.10 -0.43 15.18
CA GLY A 126 8.84 0.84 15.12
C GLY A 126 9.81 0.92 13.94
N LYS A 127 10.88 1.68 14.11
CA LYS A 127 11.94 1.84 13.10
C LYS A 127 12.56 0.51 12.65
N ASP A 128 12.57 -0.49 13.51
CA ASP A 128 13.12 -1.81 13.16
C ASP A 128 12.25 -2.49 12.09
N GLY A 129 10.94 -2.31 12.12
CA GLY A 129 10.03 -2.75 11.05
C GLY A 129 10.41 -2.16 9.70
N VAL A 130 10.63 -0.84 9.63
CA VAL A 130 11.06 -0.15 8.40
C VAL A 130 12.40 -0.71 7.91
N ARG A 131 13.36 -0.91 8.81
CA ARG A 131 14.67 -1.47 8.46
C ARG A 131 14.57 -2.88 7.91
N ILE A 132 13.71 -3.70 8.48
CA ILE A 132 13.46 -5.07 8.03
C ILE A 132 12.92 -5.09 6.60
N MET A 133 11.96 -4.21 6.27
CA MET A 133 11.43 -4.10 4.91
C MET A 133 12.51 -3.69 3.90
N ILE A 134 13.37 -2.73 4.26
CA ILE A 134 14.50 -2.29 3.42
C ILE A 134 15.51 -3.43 3.22
N GLU A 135 15.83 -4.19 4.27
CA GLU A 135 16.79 -5.31 4.16
C GLU A 135 16.20 -6.48 3.36
N ASP A 136 14.92 -6.78 3.54
CA ASP A 136 14.24 -7.82 2.78
C ASP A 136 14.17 -7.49 1.27
N ALA A 137 13.96 -6.23 0.94
CA ALA A 137 13.97 -5.74 -0.44
C ALA A 137 15.28 -6.05 -1.18
N LYS A 138 16.43 -6.02 -0.48
CA LYS A 138 17.77 -6.27 -1.07
C LYS A 138 17.96 -7.69 -1.61
N ARG A 139 17.08 -8.63 -1.27
CA ARG A 139 17.11 -10.00 -1.79
C ARG A 139 16.72 -10.08 -3.27
N SER A 140 16.05 -9.08 -3.79
CA SER A 140 15.42 -9.08 -5.11
C SER A 140 16.05 -8.03 -6.04
N PRO A 141 15.87 -8.16 -7.35
CA PRO A 141 16.26 -7.12 -8.30
C PRO A 141 15.34 -5.90 -8.28
N LEU A 142 14.15 -5.99 -7.66
CA LEU A 142 13.21 -4.88 -7.55
C LEU A 142 13.83 -3.72 -6.78
N LYS A 143 13.80 -2.53 -7.35
CA LYS A 143 14.27 -1.31 -6.68
C LYS A 143 13.21 -0.81 -5.72
N ALA A 144 13.11 -1.46 -4.56
CA ALA A 144 12.20 -1.08 -3.51
C ALA A 144 12.81 0.03 -2.65
N MET A 145 12.34 1.24 -2.89
CA MET A 145 12.64 2.44 -2.11
C MET A 145 11.61 2.57 -1.00
N SER A 146 11.97 3.12 0.14
CA SER A 146 11.08 3.28 1.29
C SER A 146 10.92 4.75 1.66
N ASN A 147 9.77 5.10 2.18
CA ASN A 147 9.57 6.36 2.90
C ASN A 147 9.66 6.11 4.41
N ALA A 148 10.07 7.12 5.18
CA ALA A 148 10.01 7.09 6.63
C ALA A 148 8.57 7.35 7.06
N PRO A 149 7.89 6.41 7.75
CA PRO A 149 6.49 6.60 8.14
C PRO A 149 6.26 7.80 9.05
N SER A 150 5.19 8.56 8.81
CA SER A 150 4.78 9.73 9.60
C SER A 150 3.55 9.48 10.48
N CYS A 151 2.79 8.42 10.20
CA CYS A 151 1.52 8.10 10.88
C CYS A 151 1.66 6.94 11.86
N VAL A 152 2.54 7.08 12.85
CA VAL A 152 2.80 6.08 13.89
C VAL A 152 2.76 6.74 15.27
N PRO A 153 1.58 6.73 15.95
CA PRO A 153 0.25 6.29 15.51
C PRO A 153 -0.40 7.23 14.50
N ALA A 154 -1.43 6.73 13.76
CA ALA A 154 -2.20 7.56 12.83
C ALA A 154 -2.93 8.72 13.54
N VAL A 155 -3.49 8.46 14.73
CA VAL A 155 -4.17 9.49 15.55
C VAL A 155 -3.72 9.36 17.00
N ALA A 156 -2.74 10.15 17.38
CA ALA A 156 -2.18 10.16 18.72
C ALA A 156 -3.27 10.39 19.80
N GLY A 157 -3.26 9.56 20.84
CA GLY A 157 -4.19 9.67 21.97
C GLY A 157 -5.48 8.87 21.82
N PHE A 158 -5.83 8.39 20.62
CA PHE A 158 -7.04 7.63 20.40
C PHE A 158 -6.81 6.11 20.27
N GLU A 159 -5.58 5.69 20.08
CA GLU A 159 -5.19 4.30 19.92
C GLU A 159 -3.84 4.02 20.56
N ASP A 160 -3.54 2.75 20.82
CA ASP A 160 -2.23 2.29 21.27
C ASP A 160 -1.59 1.46 20.15
N THR A 161 -0.34 1.80 19.84
CA THR A 161 0.50 1.14 18.83
C THR A 161 1.74 0.55 19.46
N GLY A 162 2.43 -0.36 18.80
CA GLY A 162 3.68 -0.95 19.29
C GLY A 162 4.84 0.05 19.36
N ALA A 163 4.76 1.17 18.63
CA ALA A 163 5.78 2.20 18.61
C ALA A 163 5.17 3.58 18.35
N ALA A 164 5.98 4.62 18.51
CA ALA A 164 5.63 5.97 18.07
C ALA A 164 6.84 6.58 17.34
N ILE A 165 6.59 7.24 16.23
CA ILE A 165 7.61 7.96 15.44
C ILE A 165 7.49 9.45 15.71
N ARG A 166 8.62 10.12 15.82
CA ARG A 166 8.74 11.55 16.09
C ARG A 166 9.83 12.17 15.22
N ALA A 167 9.95 13.49 15.23
CA ALA A 167 10.91 14.25 14.44
C ALA A 167 12.37 13.73 14.57
N ASP A 168 12.80 13.30 15.76
CA ASP A 168 14.15 12.73 15.94
C ASP A 168 14.32 11.38 15.22
N ASP A 169 13.27 10.56 15.19
CA ASP A 169 13.26 9.29 14.47
C ASP A 169 13.26 9.53 12.96
N ILE A 170 12.50 10.53 12.49
CA ILE A 170 12.52 10.95 11.08
C ILE A 170 13.92 11.44 10.70
N ARG A 171 14.56 12.29 11.54
CA ARG A 171 15.93 12.74 11.30
C ARG A 171 16.90 11.56 11.17
N GLU A 172 16.78 10.54 12.01
CA GLU A 172 17.59 9.33 11.94
C GLU A 172 17.32 8.58 10.64
N MET A 173 16.06 8.24 10.34
CA MET A 173 15.67 7.47 9.15
C MET A 173 16.05 8.17 7.85
N MET A 174 16.02 9.51 7.78
CA MET A 174 16.49 10.27 6.60
C MET A 174 17.98 10.07 6.29
N THR A 175 18.75 9.49 7.22
CA THR A 175 20.16 9.13 6.97
C THR A 175 20.33 7.71 6.43
N TRP A 176 19.28 6.89 6.40
CA TRP A 176 19.39 5.50 5.97
C TRP A 176 19.42 5.40 4.45
N ASP A 177 20.21 4.44 3.97
CA ASP A 177 20.19 4.05 2.57
C ASP A 177 18.85 3.35 2.26
N GLY A 178 18.18 3.76 1.19
CA GLY A 178 16.85 3.27 0.80
C GLY A 178 15.68 4.16 1.22
N ILE A 179 15.87 5.15 2.11
CA ILE A 179 14.84 6.14 2.44
C ILE A 179 14.86 7.29 1.42
N MET A 180 13.69 7.57 0.83
CA MET A 180 13.51 8.56 -0.24
C MET A 180 12.69 9.78 0.18
N GLY A 181 11.94 9.68 1.27
CA GLY A 181 11.08 10.75 1.73
C GLY A 181 10.36 10.44 3.02
N LEU A 182 9.48 11.34 3.42
CA LEU A 182 8.50 11.11 4.48
C LEU A 182 7.29 10.39 3.89
N GLY A 183 6.84 9.37 4.58
CA GLY A 183 5.63 8.62 4.28
C GLY A 183 4.38 9.50 4.33
N GLU A 184 3.28 8.94 3.92
CA GLU A 184 2.02 9.66 3.78
C GLU A 184 1.64 10.47 5.03
N MET A 185 1.53 11.77 4.88
CA MET A 185 1.16 12.67 5.98
C MET A 185 -0.36 12.62 6.19
N MET A 186 -0.84 11.57 6.86
CA MET A 186 -2.27 11.36 7.18
C MET A 186 -2.80 12.38 8.19
N SER A 187 -1.94 12.92 9.03
CA SER A 187 -2.29 13.91 10.05
C SER A 187 -2.53 15.31 9.46
N PHE A 188 -3.21 15.38 8.29
CA PHE A 188 -3.50 16.65 7.62
C PHE A 188 -4.22 17.67 8.52
N PRO A 189 -5.11 17.28 9.48
CA PRO A 189 -5.70 18.27 10.39
C PRO A 189 -4.65 18.99 11.23
N ASN A 190 -3.63 18.28 11.70
CA ASN A 190 -2.54 18.87 12.49
C ASN A 190 -1.57 19.68 11.62
N VAL A 191 -1.41 19.33 10.34
CA VAL A 191 -0.65 20.16 9.39
C VAL A 191 -1.35 21.49 9.17
N ILE A 192 -2.65 21.50 8.84
CA ILE A 192 -3.41 22.73 8.61
C ILE A 192 -3.66 23.52 9.91
N GLY A 193 -3.66 22.83 11.06
CA GLY A 193 -3.74 23.41 12.39
C GLY A 193 -2.41 23.98 12.90
N ALA A 194 -1.32 23.82 12.15
CA ALA A 194 0.03 24.26 12.50
C ALA A 194 0.57 23.65 13.81
N GLU A 195 0.28 22.36 14.07
CA GLU A 195 0.76 21.64 15.25
C GLU A 195 2.27 21.47 15.23
N GLU A 196 2.96 21.85 16.30
CA GLU A 196 4.41 21.95 16.38
C GLU A 196 5.10 20.60 16.10
N ASN A 197 4.59 19.51 16.67
CA ASN A 197 5.20 18.17 16.52
C ASN A 197 5.18 17.71 15.06
N ILE A 198 4.06 17.86 14.36
CA ILE A 198 3.92 17.46 12.96
C ILE A 198 4.80 18.33 12.07
N HIS A 199 4.82 19.65 12.31
CA HIS A 199 5.70 20.53 11.55
C HIS A 199 7.20 20.30 11.83
N ALA A 200 7.56 19.74 12.99
CA ALA A 200 8.93 19.30 13.25
C ALA A 200 9.33 18.10 12.38
N GLU A 201 8.41 17.13 12.15
CA GLU A 201 8.66 16.00 11.23
C GLU A 201 8.84 16.47 9.78
N LEU A 202 7.95 17.37 9.31
CA LEU A 202 8.09 18.01 7.99
C LEU A 202 9.44 18.72 7.86
N ALA A 203 9.83 19.46 8.89
CA ALA A 203 11.08 20.22 8.90
C ALA A 203 12.32 19.33 8.81
N GLU A 204 12.37 18.18 9.53
CA GLU A 204 13.50 17.25 9.45
C GLU A 204 13.60 16.62 8.07
N THR A 205 12.48 16.31 7.44
CA THR A 205 12.44 15.79 6.06
C THR A 205 12.97 16.85 5.06
N LEU A 206 12.47 18.07 5.14
CA LEU A 206 12.89 19.16 4.24
C LEU A 206 14.36 19.54 4.40
N LYS A 207 14.91 19.49 5.63
CA LYS A 207 16.36 19.69 5.88
C LYS A 207 17.24 18.66 5.18
N SER A 208 16.70 17.45 4.95
CA SER A 208 17.39 16.37 4.25
C SER A 208 17.27 16.47 2.73
N ASP A 209 16.60 17.49 2.19
CA ASP A 209 16.23 17.68 0.78
C ASP A 209 15.37 16.51 0.21
N ASN A 210 14.69 15.78 1.08
CA ASN A 210 13.80 14.70 0.70
C ASN A 210 12.36 15.21 0.48
N ILE A 211 11.55 14.40 -0.21
CA ILE A 211 10.15 14.74 -0.47
C ILE A 211 9.26 14.36 0.71
N ILE A 212 8.07 14.96 0.75
CA ILE A 212 7.00 14.58 1.67
C ILE A 212 5.84 14.08 0.83
N THR A 213 5.40 12.85 1.08
CA THR A 213 4.18 12.29 0.48
C THR A 213 2.97 12.62 1.34
N GLY A 214 1.78 12.58 0.78
CA GLY A 214 0.60 13.10 1.44
C GLY A 214 -0.65 12.24 1.30
N HIS A 215 -1.55 12.43 2.28
CA HIS A 215 -2.84 11.76 2.43
C HIS A 215 -3.92 12.79 2.79
N PHE A 216 -4.27 13.67 1.86
CA PHE A 216 -5.28 14.70 2.07
C PHE A 216 -6.66 14.19 1.63
N SER A 217 -7.43 13.68 2.58
CA SER A 217 -8.66 12.89 2.35
C SER A 217 -9.97 13.69 2.42
N ILE A 218 -9.93 15.00 2.71
CA ILE A 218 -11.15 15.83 2.70
C ILE A 218 -11.36 16.52 1.34
N PRO A 219 -12.63 16.75 0.95
CA PRO A 219 -12.95 17.37 -0.34
C PRO A 219 -12.85 18.91 -0.32
N ASP A 220 -11.91 19.47 0.45
CA ASP A 220 -11.63 20.90 0.53
C ASP A 220 -10.52 21.26 -0.45
N THR A 221 -10.86 22.05 -1.46
CA THR A 221 -9.94 22.54 -2.49
C THR A 221 -9.49 23.99 -2.25
N GLY A 222 -9.88 24.57 -1.12
CA GLY A 222 -9.62 25.95 -0.74
C GLY A 222 -8.39 26.14 0.16
N ALA A 223 -8.58 26.84 1.27
CA ALA A 223 -7.51 27.24 2.18
C ALA A 223 -6.81 26.03 2.80
N ALA A 224 -7.53 24.96 3.16
CA ALA A 224 -6.95 23.78 3.78
C ALA A 224 -6.00 23.05 2.83
N LEU A 225 -6.37 22.85 1.57
CA LEU A 225 -5.49 22.26 0.57
C LEU A 225 -4.24 23.15 0.35
N ASN A 226 -4.41 24.45 0.25
CA ASN A 226 -3.29 25.38 0.12
C ASN A 226 -2.33 25.32 1.31
N ALA A 227 -2.86 25.29 2.54
CA ALA A 227 -2.05 25.18 3.77
C ALA A 227 -1.25 23.86 3.77
N TYR A 228 -1.88 22.76 3.40
CA TYR A 228 -1.26 21.46 3.30
C TYR A 228 -0.11 21.44 2.28
N ILE A 229 -0.33 21.93 1.07
CA ILE A 229 0.70 22.02 0.01
C ILE A 229 1.82 22.99 0.42
N ALA A 230 1.47 24.15 1.00
CA ALA A 230 2.44 25.16 1.44
C ALA A 230 3.37 24.65 2.56
N SER A 231 2.97 23.59 3.28
CA SER A 231 3.80 22.91 4.27
C SER A 231 4.84 21.96 3.67
N GLY A 232 4.93 21.89 2.34
CA GLY A 232 5.97 21.14 1.61
C GLY A 232 5.54 19.77 1.08
N ILE A 233 4.28 19.38 1.28
CA ILE A 233 3.76 18.11 0.78
C ILE A 233 3.70 18.13 -0.75
N ARG A 234 4.35 17.14 -1.40
CA ARG A 234 4.61 17.15 -2.83
C ARG A 234 3.60 16.37 -3.66
N CYS A 235 3.04 15.29 -3.13
CA CYS A 235 2.07 14.43 -3.81
C CYS A 235 0.98 13.98 -2.86
N CYS A 236 -0.12 13.45 -3.41
CA CYS A 236 -1.21 12.89 -2.62
C CYS A 236 -1.97 11.85 -3.43
N HIS A 237 -2.29 10.68 -2.81
CA HIS A 237 -3.05 9.59 -3.42
C HIS A 237 -4.53 9.58 -2.99
N GLU A 238 -4.89 10.30 -1.96
CA GLU A 238 -6.27 10.39 -1.45
C GLU A 238 -7.10 11.39 -2.27
N SER A 239 -7.78 10.87 -3.29
CA SER A 239 -8.75 11.59 -4.11
C SER A 239 -9.87 10.64 -4.53
N THR A 240 -11.12 11.07 -4.36
CA THR A 240 -12.31 10.27 -4.74
C THR A 240 -13.17 10.96 -5.79
N ARG A 241 -12.83 12.21 -6.16
CA ARG A 241 -13.51 13.01 -7.17
C ARG A 241 -12.51 13.59 -8.17
N ALA A 242 -12.92 13.75 -9.42
CA ALA A 242 -12.07 14.36 -10.46
C ALA A 242 -11.63 15.79 -10.10
N GLU A 243 -12.49 16.55 -9.43
CA GLU A 243 -12.18 17.91 -8.94
C GLU A 243 -11.02 17.93 -7.97
N ASP A 244 -10.91 16.92 -7.07
CA ASP A 244 -9.83 16.83 -6.10
C ASP A 244 -8.48 16.66 -6.81
N VAL A 245 -8.42 15.80 -7.83
CA VAL A 245 -7.23 15.60 -8.67
C VAL A 245 -6.87 16.88 -9.42
N LEU A 246 -7.87 17.49 -10.07
CA LEU A 246 -7.66 18.70 -10.86
C LEU A 246 -7.11 19.85 -10.01
N GLU A 247 -7.66 20.08 -8.84
CA GLU A 247 -7.19 21.17 -7.96
C GLU A 247 -5.81 20.88 -7.36
N LYS A 248 -5.52 19.64 -6.98
CA LYS A 248 -4.16 19.25 -6.56
C LYS A 248 -3.13 19.57 -7.66
N MET A 249 -3.41 19.16 -8.90
CA MET A 249 -2.53 19.44 -10.05
C MET A 249 -2.39 20.94 -10.34
N ARG A 250 -3.49 21.72 -10.27
CA ARG A 250 -3.48 23.19 -10.46
C ARG A 250 -2.60 23.90 -9.44
N HIS A 251 -2.48 23.36 -8.24
CA HIS A 251 -1.61 23.87 -7.17
C HIS A 251 -0.18 23.28 -7.20
N GLY A 252 0.18 22.51 -8.24
CA GLY A 252 1.52 21.94 -8.41
C GLY A 252 1.81 20.71 -7.56
N MET A 253 0.80 20.10 -6.97
CA MET A 253 0.90 18.83 -6.27
C MET A 253 0.70 17.67 -7.24
N TYR A 254 1.55 16.63 -7.14
CA TYR A 254 1.33 15.40 -7.90
C TYR A 254 0.10 14.67 -7.38
N ALA A 255 -0.81 14.33 -8.29
CA ALA A 255 -1.98 13.51 -8.00
C ALA A 255 -1.69 12.05 -8.36
N LEU A 256 -1.57 11.21 -7.35
CA LEU A 256 -1.36 9.77 -7.51
C LEU A 256 -2.74 9.10 -7.57
N MET A 257 -3.14 8.66 -8.76
CA MET A 257 -4.47 8.07 -9.00
C MET A 257 -4.43 6.58 -8.69
N ARG A 258 -5.12 6.19 -7.63
CA ARG A 258 -5.13 4.87 -7.04
C ARG A 258 -6.04 3.89 -7.78
N TYR A 259 -5.52 2.67 -8.01
CA TYR A 259 -6.28 1.51 -8.43
C TYR A 259 -5.75 0.24 -7.74
N GLY A 260 -6.11 0.08 -6.48
CA GLY A 260 -5.74 -1.07 -5.66
C GLY A 260 -6.71 -2.24 -5.77
N SER A 261 -6.59 -3.21 -4.86
CA SER A 261 -7.46 -4.39 -4.86
C SER A 261 -8.86 -4.13 -4.29
N ALA A 262 -8.96 -3.25 -3.29
CA ALA A 262 -10.23 -2.93 -2.63
C ALA A 262 -10.84 -1.60 -3.13
N TRP A 263 -10.01 -0.65 -3.52
CA TRP A 263 -10.43 0.72 -3.85
C TRP A 263 -10.05 1.06 -5.30
N HIS A 264 -11.08 1.14 -6.16
CA HIS A 264 -10.96 1.40 -7.59
C HIS A 264 -11.35 2.84 -7.90
N ASP A 265 -10.60 3.82 -7.38
CA ASP A 265 -10.94 5.24 -7.55
C ASP A 265 -10.57 5.76 -8.95
N MET A 266 -9.52 5.22 -9.58
CA MET A 266 -8.96 5.70 -10.85
C MET A 266 -10.00 5.92 -11.96
N PRO A 267 -10.99 5.04 -12.23
CA PRO A 267 -11.98 5.26 -13.29
C PRO A 267 -12.83 6.51 -13.09
N VAL A 268 -12.99 6.97 -11.85
CA VAL A 268 -13.73 8.20 -11.54
C VAL A 268 -12.81 9.41 -11.65
N ILE A 269 -11.63 9.32 -11.02
CA ILE A 269 -10.74 10.48 -10.86
C ILE A 269 -9.89 10.78 -12.08
N ILE A 270 -9.66 9.81 -12.97
CA ILE A 270 -8.94 10.01 -14.24
C ILE A 270 -9.66 10.99 -15.18
N LYS A 271 -10.95 11.21 -14.98
CA LYS A 271 -11.74 12.22 -15.71
C LYS A 271 -11.18 13.63 -15.54
N ALA A 272 -10.43 13.89 -14.47
CA ALA A 272 -9.71 15.14 -14.30
C ALA A 272 -8.80 15.47 -15.51
N VAL A 273 -8.19 14.47 -16.10
CA VAL A 273 -7.30 14.64 -17.26
C VAL A 273 -8.00 14.33 -18.58
N LEU A 274 -8.95 13.42 -18.62
CA LEU A 274 -9.68 13.07 -19.84
C LEU A 274 -10.64 14.18 -20.30
N ASP A 275 -11.34 14.81 -19.36
CA ASP A 275 -12.36 15.81 -19.66
C ASP A 275 -11.80 17.24 -19.76
N ASN A 276 -10.52 17.42 -19.39
CA ASN A 276 -9.88 18.74 -19.38
C ASN A 276 -8.62 18.75 -20.28
N ARG A 277 -8.44 19.84 -21.02
CA ARG A 277 -7.23 20.06 -21.82
C ARG A 277 -6.15 20.74 -20.96
N ILE A 278 -5.52 19.95 -20.09
CA ILE A 278 -4.49 20.43 -19.18
C ILE A 278 -3.15 19.72 -19.43
N ASP A 279 -2.08 20.30 -18.93
CA ASP A 279 -0.80 19.63 -18.82
C ASP A 279 -0.89 18.61 -17.67
N ASP A 280 -0.71 17.35 -17.98
CA ASP A 280 -0.92 16.22 -17.07
C ASP A 280 0.38 15.64 -16.47
N ARG A 281 1.48 16.41 -16.53
CA ARG A 281 2.78 16.01 -15.97
C ARG A 281 2.76 15.73 -14.46
N PHE A 282 1.75 16.21 -13.74
CA PHE A 282 1.55 15.98 -12.31
C PHE A 282 0.63 14.79 -12.01
N ALA A 283 0.19 14.05 -13.03
CA ALA A 283 -0.62 12.85 -12.86
C ALA A 283 0.27 11.60 -12.79
N CYS A 284 0.00 10.73 -11.82
CA CYS A 284 0.61 9.40 -11.70
C CYS A 284 -0.49 8.34 -11.51
N LEU A 285 -0.19 7.09 -11.86
CA LEU A 285 -0.98 5.92 -11.51
C LEU A 285 -0.22 5.11 -10.46
N ILE A 286 -0.93 4.62 -9.45
CA ILE A 286 -0.36 3.83 -8.35
C ILE A 286 -1.30 2.71 -7.95
N SER A 287 -0.79 1.74 -7.20
CA SER A 287 -1.59 0.63 -6.69
C SER A 287 -2.18 0.90 -5.29
N ASP A 288 -1.42 1.46 -4.37
CA ASP A 288 -1.74 1.56 -2.95
C ASP A 288 -1.84 0.15 -2.32
N ASP A 289 -3.00 -0.28 -1.83
CA ASP A 289 -3.21 -1.61 -1.25
C ASP A 289 -3.43 -2.68 -2.32
N THR A 290 -2.56 -3.67 -2.39
CA THR A 290 -2.70 -4.81 -3.30
C THR A 290 -2.79 -6.14 -2.55
N HIS A 291 -3.74 -6.97 -2.95
CA HIS A 291 -3.97 -8.29 -2.36
C HIS A 291 -3.32 -9.41 -3.18
N PRO A 292 -3.01 -10.55 -2.56
CA PRO A 292 -2.32 -11.64 -3.26
C PRO A 292 -3.09 -12.19 -4.46
N ASP A 293 -4.40 -12.25 -4.38
CA ASP A 293 -5.27 -12.73 -5.46
C ASP A 293 -5.29 -11.77 -6.66
N THR A 294 -5.30 -10.47 -6.43
CA THR A 294 -5.17 -9.46 -7.49
C THR A 294 -3.83 -9.58 -8.20
N LEU A 295 -2.74 -9.69 -7.45
CA LEU A 295 -1.39 -9.84 -8.01
C LEU A 295 -1.27 -11.06 -8.91
N ILE A 296 -1.94 -12.18 -8.56
CA ILE A 296 -1.88 -13.42 -9.33
C ILE A 296 -2.83 -13.42 -10.52
N ASN A 297 -4.04 -12.88 -10.38
CA ASN A 297 -5.10 -13.03 -11.38
C ASN A 297 -5.17 -11.87 -12.38
N GLU A 298 -4.77 -10.67 -11.96
CA GLU A 298 -4.92 -9.44 -12.75
C GLU A 298 -3.57 -8.84 -13.17
N GLY A 299 -2.60 -8.86 -12.28
CA GLY A 299 -1.27 -8.26 -12.44
C GLY A 299 -1.05 -7.11 -11.47
N HIS A 300 -0.15 -6.19 -11.82
CA HIS A 300 0.21 -5.03 -11.01
C HIS A 300 0.07 -3.73 -11.82
N LEU A 301 1.13 -2.93 -11.99
CA LEU A 301 1.06 -1.69 -12.76
C LEU A 301 0.69 -1.91 -14.24
N ASP A 302 1.04 -3.04 -14.82
CA ASP A 302 0.59 -3.40 -16.18
C ASP A 302 -0.95 -3.52 -16.26
N HIS A 303 -1.58 -4.09 -15.23
CA HIS A 303 -3.04 -4.13 -15.12
C HIS A 303 -3.63 -2.72 -14.96
N ILE A 304 -3.05 -1.89 -14.08
CA ILE A 304 -3.52 -0.52 -13.85
C ILE A 304 -3.43 0.33 -15.13
N VAL A 305 -2.31 0.21 -15.86
CA VAL A 305 -2.13 0.88 -17.15
C VAL A 305 -3.18 0.41 -18.17
N ARG A 306 -3.44 -0.91 -18.27
CA ARG A 306 -4.51 -1.44 -19.12
C ARG A 306 -5.89 -0.89 -18.75
N CYS A 307 -6.18 -0.78 -17.46
CA CYS A 307 -7.43 -0.18 -16.97
C CYS A 307 -7.54 1.29 -17.36
N ALA A 308 -6.48 2.08 -17.20
CA ALA A 308 -6.47 3.49 -17.60
C ALA A 308 -6.66 3.68 -19.11
N VAL A 309 -6.03 2.82 -19.92
CA VAL A 309 -6.23 2.82 -21.39
C VAL A 309 -7.68 2.48 -21.76
N LYS A 310 -8.32 1.53 -21.06
CA LYS A 310 -9.75 1.20 -21.25
C LYS A 310 -10.67 2.36 -20.90
N GLU A 311 -10.32 3.19 -19.93
CA GLU A 311 -11.05 4.41 -19.60
C GLU A 311 -10.85 5.54 -20.63
N GLY A 312 -9.95 5.37 -21.59
CA GLY A 312 -9.71 6.30 -22.70
C GLY A 312 -8.44 7.12 -22.60
N LEU A 313 -7.56 6.81 -21.64
CA LEU A 313 -6.25 7.47 -21.59
C LEU A 313 -5.36 6.98 -22.74
N ASP A 314 -4.64 7.91 -23.38
CA ASP A 314 -3.64 7.56 -24.38
C ASP A 314 -2.60 6.59 -23.80
N PRO A 315 -2.27 5.46 -24.49
CA PRO A 315 -1.35 4.45 -23.93
C PRO A 315 0.03 5.00 -23.57
N ILE A 316 0.57 5.94 -24.35
CA ILE A 316 1.89 6.53 -24.04
C ILE A 316 1.81 7.36 -22.77
N LYS A 317 0.71 8.11 -22.58
CA LYS A 317 0.46 8.85 -21.35
C LYS A 317 0.27 7.93 -20.16
N ALA A 318 -0.47 6.83 -20.32
CA ALA A 318 -0.62 5.84 -19.26
C ALA A 318 0.75 5.27 -18.80
N ILE A 319 1.66 5.01 -19.75
CA ILE A 319 3.05 4.62 -19.46
C ILE A 319 3.83 5.78 -18.81
N GLN A 320 3.66 7.02 -19.24
CA GLN A 320 4.29 8.19 -18.59
C GLN A 320 3.90 8.27 -17.10
N TYR A 321 2.63 7.98 -16.76
CA TYR A 321 2.10 8.10 -15.40
C TYR A 321 2.65 7.04 -14.43
N VAL A 322 3.21 5.94 -14.94
CA VAL A 322 3.89 4.91 -14.13
C VAL A 322 5.41 4.90 -14.35
N THR A 323 5.97 5.89 -15.04
CA THR A 323 7.41 5.96 -15.34
C THR A 323 7.97 7.35 -15.07
N LEU A 324 8.02 8.22 -16.08
CA LEU A 324 8.63 9.54 -16.00
C LEU A 324 7.98 10.44 -14.93
N ASN A 325 6.66 10.41 -14.81
CA ASN A 325 5.96 11.26 -13.86
C ASN A 325 6.25 10.85 -12.41
N VAL A 326 6.27 9.54 -12.13
CA VAL A 326 6.67 9.02 -10.80
C VAL A 326 8.12 9.37 -10.52
N ALA A 327 9.03 9.15 -11.48
CA ALA A 327 10.44 9.50 -11.30
C ALA A 327 10.64 10.99 -10.98
N THR A 328 9.90 11.87 -11.67
CA THR A 328 9.96 13.32 -11.45
C THR A 328 9.32 13.69 -10.10
N CYS A 329 8.24 13.05 -9.72
CA CYS A 329 7.62 13.23 -8.42
C CYS A 329 8.62 12.96 -7.29
N PHE A 330 9.36 11.87 -7.37
CA PHE A 330 10.35 11.45 -6.38
C PHE A 330 11.77 12.02 -6.60
N ARG A 331 11.94 12.90 -7.59
CA ARG A 331 13.24 13.55 -7.93
C ARG A 331 14.35 12.55 -8.29
N ILE A 332 13.99 11.42 -8.89
CA ILE A 332 14.93 10.40 -9.38
C ILE A 332 14.96 10.28 -10.90
N ASP A 333 14.35 11.22 -11.60
CA ASP A 333 14.26 11.25 -13.06
C ASP A 333 15.63 11.38 -13.75
N HIS A 334 16.68 11.73 -13.01
CA HIS A 334 18.07 11.67 -13.49
C HIS A 334 18.64 10.24 -13.55
N GLU A 335 18.06 9.29 -12.83
CA GLU A 335 18.48 7.88 -12.77
C GLU A 335 17.53 6.94 -13.51
N MET A 336 16.21 7.16 -13.41
CA MET A 336 15.15 6.24 -13.86
C MET A 336 14.03 6.96 -14.62
N GLY A 337 13.01 6.23 -15.05
CA GLY A 337 11.77 6.76 -15.60
C GLY A 337 11.76 7.06 -17.09
N SER A 338 12.87 6.89 -17.81
CA SER A 338 12.91 6.98 -19.28
C SER A 338 14.07 6.19 -19.86
N ILE A 339 13.91 5.70 -21.09
CA ILE A 339 15.00 5.07 -21.87
C ILE A 339 15.82 6.18 -22.51
N THR A 340 16.79 6.70 -21.77
CA THR A 340 17.69 7.77 -22.22
C THR A 340 19.13 7.51 -21.77
N PRO A 341 20.13 7.97 -22.54
CA PRO A 341 21.53 7.75 -22.18
C PRO A 341 21.89 8.23 -20.76
N GLY A 342 22.65 7.41 -20.04
CA GLY A 342 23.09 7.64 -18.67
C GLY A 342 22.18 7.03 -17.60
N LYS A 343 20.90 6.78 -17.89
CA LYS A 343 19.96 6.20 -16.92
C LYS A 343 20.09 4.69 -16.78
N CYS A 344 19.52 4.15 -15.71
CA CYS A 344 19.44 2.72 -15.47
C CYS A 344 18.74 2.02 -16.64
N ALA A 345 19.25 0.88 -17.04
CA ALA A 345 18.66 0.06 -18.11
C ALA A 345 17.54 -0.83 -17.57
N ASP A 346 16.48 -0.18 -17.03
CA ASP A 346 15.23 -0.81 -16.61
C ASP A 346 14.23 -0.67 -17.73
N ILE A 347 13.92 -1.80 -18.39
CA ILE A 347 13.19 -1.82 -19.66
C ILE A 347 12.16 -2.95 -19.63
N VAL A 348 10.95 -2.66 -20.07
CA VAL A 348 9.90 -3.65 -20.28
C VAL A 348 9.62 -3.85 -21.77
N PHE A 349 9.24 -5.09 -22.14
CA PHE A 349 8.90 -5.48 -23.51
C PHE A 349 7.45 -5.93 -23.55
N PHE A 350 6.71 -5.57 -24.61
CA PHE A 350 5.33 -5.98 -24.82
C PHE A 350 4.95 -5.87 -26.32
N ASP A 351 3.85 -6.52 -26.72
CA ASP A 351 3.49 -6.62 -28.13
C ASP A 351 2.42 -5.62 -28.59
N ASP A 352 1.56 -5.16 -27.67
CA ASP A 352 0.40 -4.35 -27.99
C ASP A 352 0.28 -3.14 -27.04
N LEU A 353 0.05 -1.95 -27.60
CA LEU A 353 -0.16 -0.70 -26.85
C LEU A 353 -1.54 -0.60 -26.19
N GLN A 354 -2.53 -1.35 -26.64
CA GLN A 354 -3.87 -1.35 -26.05
C GLN A 354 -4.03 -2.42 -24.98
N ASP A 355 -3.35 -3.56 -25.14
CA ASP A 355 -3.30 -4.66 -24.16
C ASP A 355 -1.85 -4.85 -23.70
N ILE A 356 -1.36 -3.92 -22.91
CA ILE A 356 0.01 -3.90 -22.41
C ILE A 356 0.24 -5.08 -21.48
N ARG A 357 0.69 -6.21 -22.04
CA ARG A 357 1.10 -7.42 -21.31
C ARG A 357 2.59 -7.58 -21.44
N ILE A 358 3.25 -7.57 -20.30
CA ILE A 358 4.70 -7.61 -20.24
C ILE A 358 5.19 -9.03 -20.61
N THR A 359 6.02 -9.11 -21.63
CA THR A 359 6.64 -10.36 -22.08
C THR A 359 8.02 -10.55 -21.49
N ARG A 360 8.71 -9.43 -21.18
CA ARG A 360 10.06 -9.45 -20.59
C ARG A 360 10.28 -8.19 -19.76
N THR A 361 10.94 -8.37 -18.61
CA THR A 361 11.40 -7.28 -17.75
C THR A 361 12.91 -7.34 -17.61
N MET A 362 13.55 -6.20 -17.82
CA MET A 362 14.99 -5.99 -17.65
C MET A 362 15.20 -4.97 -16.52
N ILE A 363 16.13 -5.27 -15.61
CA ILE A 363 16.59 -4.36 -14.55
C ILE A 363 18.11 -4.29 -14.61
N ASP A 364 18.65 -3.07 -14.61
CA ASP A 364 20.09 -2.82 -14.73
C ASP A 364 20.75 -3.57 -15.90
N GLY A 365 20.06 -3.68 -17.03
CA GLY A 365 20.53 -4.33 -18.23
C GLY A 365 20.46 -5.86 -18.24
N ASP A 366 20.01 -6.49 -17.14
CA ASP A 366 19.81 -7.93 -17.07
C ASP A 366 18.32 -8.28 -17.23
N VAL A 367 18.02 -9.32 -18.00
CA VAL A 367 16.67 -9.88 -18.06
C VAL A 367 16.40 -10.62 -16.76
N VAL A 368 15.45 -10.12 -15.97
CA VAL A 368 15.11 -10.65 -14.65
C VAL A 368 13.78 -11.41 -14.62
N ALA A 369 12.91 -11.16 -15.60
CA ALA A 369 11.68 -11.93 -15.79
C ALA A 369 11.32 -12.06 -17.27
N GLU A 370 10.71 -13.18 -17.63
CA GLU A 370 10.25 -13.46 -18.99
C GLU A 370 8.99 -14.34 -18.95
N ASN A 371 8.02 -14.02 -19.81
CA ASN A 371 6.76 -14.79 -19.95
C ASN A 371 6.02 -15.01 -18.62
N GLY A 372 5.96 -13.97 -17.79
CA GLY A 372 5.26 -14.00 -16.51
C GLY A 372 5.99 -14.73 -15.37
N GLN A 373 7.28 -15.05 -15.55
CA GLN A 373 8.08 -15.75 -14.55
C GLN A 373 9.42 -15.07 -14.31
N MET A 374 9.89 -15.11 -13.05
CA MET A 374 11.24 -14.67 -12.72
C MET A 374 12.28 -15.58 -13.38
N CYS A 375 13.34 -14.97 -13.91
CA CYS A 375 14.53 -15.65 -14.47
C CYS A 375 15.70 -15.68 -13.49
N VAL A 376 15.56 -15.00 -12.35
CA VAL A 376 16.58 -14.93 -11.29
C VAL A 376 16.00 -15.48 -10.00
N GLU A 377 16.84 -16.13 -9.20
CA GLU A 377 16.45 -16.64 -7.90
C GLU A 377 16.45 -15.51 -6.86
N ILE A 378 15.42 -15.46 -6.05
CA ILE A 378 15.33 -14.64 -4.85
C ILE A 378 15.52 -15.58 -3.67
N GLY A 379 16.59 -15.38 -2.92
CA GLY A 379 16.93 -16.22 -1.76
C GLY A 379 15.86 -16.16 -0.66
N PRO A 380 15.93 -17.06 0.34
CA PRO A 380 14.99 -17.08 1.46
C PRO A 380 15.09 -15.80 2.29
N ALA A 381 13.98 -15.40 2.92
CA ALA A 381 13.97 -14.30 3.87
C ALA A 381 14.77 -14.64 5.14
N ASN A 382 15.28 -13.61 5.78
CA ASN A 382 15.96 -13.72 7.06
C ASN A 382 15.43 -12.65 8.01
N PHE A 383 14.29 -12.93 8.63
CA PHE A 383 13.68 -12.03 9.60
C PHE A 383 14.23 -12.27 11.01
N PRO A 384 14.46 -11.20 11.80
CA PRO A 384 14.87 -11.35 13.19
C PRO A 384 13.74 -11.95 14.04
N GLU A 385 14.10 -12.74 15.04
CA GLU A 385 13.17 -13.53 15.86
C GLU A 385 12.05 -12.70 16.49
N HIS A 386 12.33 -11.46 16.91
CA HIS A 386 11.35 -10.63 17.64
C HIS A 386 10.11 -10.28 16.80
N VAL A 387 10.19 -10.27 15.47
CA VAL A 387 9.00 -9.96 14.62
C VAL A 387 7.96 -11.08 14.61
N PHE A 388 8.36 -12.29 15.06
CA PHE A 388 7.44 -13.42 15.22
C PHE A 388 6.75 -13.44 16.60
N HIS A 389 7.11 -12.52 17.48
CA HIS A 389 6.61 -12.43 18.85
C HIS A 389 5.99 -11.07 19.13
N THR A 390 4.90 -10.75 18.43
CA THR A 390 4.23 -9.44 18.51
C THR A 390 2.80 -9.52 19.05
N MET A 391 2.40 -10.69 19.57
CA MET A 391 1.06 -10.91 20.13
C MET A 391 1.08 -10.90 21.67
N HIS A 392 1.13 -9.70 22.26
CA HIS A 392 1.21 -9.47 23.70
C HIS A 392 -0.14 -9.08 24.29
N VAL A 393 -1.10 -10.01 24.38
CA VAL A 393 -2.50 -9.71 24.72
C VAL A 393 -2.75 -9.64 26.24
N GLY A 394 -1.76 -10.02 27.05
CA GLY A 394 -1.75 -9.88 28.52
C GLY A 394 -2.65 -10.86 29.30
N HIS A 395 -3.75 -11.33 28.75
CA HIS A 395 -4.70 -12.22 29.40
C HIS A 395 -5.27 -13.27 28.43
N PRO A 396 -5.59 -14.49 28.93
CA PRO A 396 -6.37 -15.43 28.13
C PRO A 396 -7.71 -14.81 27.72
N ILE A 397 -8.00 -14.83 26.43
CA ILE A 397 -9.27 -14.31 25.90
C ILE A 397 -10.34 -15.40 26.04
N THR A 398 -11.37 -15.12 26.83
CA THR A 398 -12.50 -16.03 27.08
C THR A 398 -13.80 -15.43 26.56
N ALA A 399 -14.89 -16.19 26.56
CA ALA A 399 -16.20 -15.67 26.17
C ALA A 399 -16.63 -14.48 27.03
N GLU A 400 -16.24 -14.45 28.33
CA GLU A 400 -16.48 -13.32 29.22
C GLU A 400 -15.81 -12.03 28.76
N SER A 401 -14.71 -12.14 28.02
CA SER A 401 -13.98 -10.97 27.49
C SER A 401 -14.80 -10.15 26.49
N PHE A 402 -15.85 -10.74 25.91
CA PHE A 402 -16.72 -10.12 24.92
C PHE A 402 -18.07 -9.63 25.49
N ARG A 403 -18.34 -9.85 26.78
CA ARG A 403 -19.58 -9.39 27.41
C ARG A 403 -19.60 -7.87 27.54
N ILE A 404 -20.71 -7.26 27.10
CA ILE A 404 -20.92 -5.81 27.17
C ILE A 404 -22.07 -5.57 28.17
N ALA A 405 -21.75 -5.08 29.36
CA ALA A 405 -22.74 -4.82 30.39
C ALA A 405 -23.75 -3.73 29.95
N ALA A 406 -25.02 -3.99 30.16
CA ALA A 406 -26.07 -3.00 29.93
C ALA A 406 -25.99 -1.89 31.00
N PRO A 407 -26.40 -0.64 30.70
CA PRO A 407 -26.50 0.43 31.69
C PRO A 407 -27.46 0.05 32.81
N ALA A 408 -27.23 0.58 34.01
CA ALA A 408 -28.12 0.37 35.15
C ALA A 408 -29.52 0.86 34.80
N GLY A 409 -30.53 0.00 35.04
CA GLY A 409 -31.94 0.34 34.72
C GLY A 409 -32.34 0.10 33.25
N ALA A 410 -31.45 -0.46 32.43
CA ALA A 410 -31.79 -0.82 31.05
C ALA A 410 -33.03 -1.75 31.01
N GLY A 411 -33.90 -1.52 30.05
CA GLY A 411 -35.08 -2.35 29.78
C GLY A 411 -34.72 -3.64 29.02
N LYS A 412 -35.63 -4.11 28.19
CA LYS A 412 -35.40 -5.25 27.29
C LYS A 412 -34.44 -4.89 26.13
N THR A 413 -34.30 -3.61 25.84
CA THR A 413 -33.43 -3.06 24.82
C THR A 413 -32.70 -1.84 25.37
N VAL A 414 -31.58 -1.47 24.73
CA VAL A 414 -30.85 -0.25 25.04
C VAL A 414 -30.44 0.46 23.75
N ARG A 415 -30.58 1.78 23.74
CA ARG A 415 -30.18 2.64 22.61
C ARG A 415 -28.66 2.69 22.46
N THR A 416 -28.14 2.09 21.41
CA THR A 416 -26.72 1.80 21.24
C THR A 416 -26.19 2.45 19.97
N ARG A 417 -24.96 3.02 20.04
CA ARG A 417 -24.21 3.46 18.86
C ARG A 417 -23.64 2.26 18.14
N VAL A 418 -23.93 2.18 16.85
CA VAL A 418 -23.50 1.09 15.95
C VAL A 418 -22.77 1.68 14.76
N ILE A 419 -21.63 1.12 14.41
CA ILE A 419 -20.88 1.46 13.20
C ILE A 419 -21.55 0.75 12.03
N GLU A 420 -22.10 1.49 11.06
CA GLU A 420 -22.66 0.91 9.83
C GLU A 420 -21.70 1.13 8.67
N ILE A 421 -21.16 0.06 8.12
CA ILE A 421 -20.27 0.15 6.96
C ILE A 421 -21.01 0.60 5.70
N ILE A 422 -20.29 1.29 4.82
CA ILE A 422 -20.78 1.64 3.48
C ILE A 422 -20.06 0.71 2.50
N PRO A 423 -20.77 -0.19 1.79
CA PRO A 423 -20.12 -1.11 0.84
C PRO A 423 -19.27 -0.36 -0.20
N ASN A 424 -18.06 -0.85 -0.43
CA ASN A 424 -17.07 -0.31 -1.38
C ASN A 424 -16.64 1.15 -1.10
N ARG A 425 -16.71 1.60 0.16
CA ARG A 425 -16.21 2.91 0.59
C ARG A 425 -15.47 2.80 1.92
N VAL A 426 -14.47 3.65 2.11
CA VAL A 426 -13.67 3.72 3.35
C VAL A 426 -14.45 4.33 4.53
N GLY A 427 -15.43 5.19 4.26
CA GLY A 427 -16.28 5.81 5.28
C GLY A 427 -17.32 4.84 5.88
N ASN A 428 -17.91 5.24 6.99
CA ASN A 428 -19.04 4.54 7.63
C ASN A 428 -20.06 5.56 8.15
N TYR A 429 -21.17 5.07 8.67
CA TYR A 429 -22.17 5.89 9.35
C TYR A 429 -22.26 5.53 10.83
N GLU A 430 -22.54 6.51 11.66
CA GLU A 430 -23.07 6.30 13.00
C GLU A 430 -24.57 6.00 12.92
N ARG A 431 -24.99 4.90 13.56
CA ARG A 431 -26.41 4.56 13.73
C ARG A 431 -26.75 4.39 15.20
N LEU A 432 -27.95 4.84 15.56
CA LEU A 432 -28.51 4.59 16.87
C LEU A 432 -29.59 3.51 16.74
N LEU A 433 -29.33 2.33 17.29
CA LEU A 433 -30.23 1.17 17.23
C LEU A 433 -30.58 0.71 18.64
N ASP A 434 -31.79 0.12 18.79
CA ASP A 434 -32.22 -0.52 20.03
C ASP A 434 -31.77 -1.98 19.99
N LEU A 435 -30.71 -2.30 20.76
CA LEU A 435 -30.16 -3.66 20.83
C LEU A 435 -30.74 -4.42 22.05
N PRO A 436 -30.92 -5.74 21.94
CA PRO A 436 -31.51 -6.55 22.99
C PRO A 436 -30.59 -6.65 24.21
N VAL A 437 -31.20 -6.65 25.40
CA VAL A 437 -30.54 -6.91 26.67
C VAL A 437 -30.98 -8.27 27.18
N LYS A 438 -30.02 -9.15 27.46
CA LYS A 438 -30.23 -10.47 28.02
C LYS A 438 -29.28 -10.70 29.18
N ASP A 439 -29.79 -11.16 30.32
CA ASP A 439 -29.05 -11.47 31.53
C ASP A 439 -28.10 -10.32 31.98
N GLY A 440 -28.52 -9.05 31.75
CA GLY A 440 -27.73 -7.87 32.08
C GLY A 440 -26.65 -7.46 31.06
N PHE A 441 -26.59 -8.13 29.90
CA PHE A 441 -25.63 -7.84 28.85
C PHE A 441 -26.35 -7.44 27.54
N VAL A 442 -25.72 -6.58 26.77
CA VAL A 442 -26.21 -6.19 25.44
C VAL A 442 -25.72 -7.22 24.42
N GLU A 443 -26.66 -7.75 23.66
CA GLU A 443 -26.42 -8.82 22.70
C GLU A 443 -26.43 -8.31 21.25
N PRO A 444 -25.72 -8.98 20.34
CA PRO A 444 -25.82 -8.71 18.90
C PRO A 444 -27.22 -9.06 18.40
N ASP A 445 -27.60 -8.48 17.26
CA ASP A 445 -28.91 -8.75 16.64
C ASP A 445 -28.72 -9.09 15.15
N ALA A 446 -28.63 -10.39 14.85
CA ALA A 446 -28.52 -10.87 13.48
C ALA A 446 -29.74 -10.53 12.59
N GLY A 447 -30.91 -10.21 13.19
CA GLY A 447 -32.11 -9.75 12.49
C GLY A 447 -31.92 -8.33 11.93
N GLN A 448 -31.21 -7.48 12.65
CA GLN A 448 -30.81 -6.13 12.23
C GLN A 448 -29.45 -6.09 11.52
N ASP A 449 -28.81 -7.25 11.26
CA ASP A 449 -27.45 -7.37 10.73
C ASP A 449 -26.41 -6.68 11.61
N VAL A 450 -26.52 -6.88 12.93
CA VAL A 450 -25.61 -6.29 13.94
C VAL A 450 -24.84 -7.39 14.65
N MET A 451 -23.50 -7.27 14.66
CA MET A 451 -22.59 -8.14 15.41
C MET A 451 -21.79 -7.35 16.43
N LYS A 452 -21.29 -8.02 17.48
CA LYS A 452 -20.31 -7.44 18.40
C LYS A 452 -18.99 -7.19 17.70
N MET A 453 -18.25 -6.20 18.17
CA MET A 453 -16.87 -5.94 17.77
C MET A 453 -16.04 -5.56 19.00
N VAL A 454 -14.87 -6.12 19.12
CA VAL A 454 -13.90 -5.81 20.19
C VAL A 454 -12.52 -5.66 19.59
N VAL A 455 -11.81 -4.61 20.00
CA VAL A 455 -10.41 -4.35 19.63
C VAL A 455 -9.57 -4.48 20.89
N PHE A 456 -8.72 -5.52 20.96
CA PHE A 456 -7.80 -5.76 22.07
C PHE A 456 -6.45 -5.14 21.75
N GLU A 457 -5.88 -4.41 22.70
CA GLU A 457 -4.48 -4.01 22.65
C GLU A 457 -3.59 -5.26 22.66
N ARG A 458 -2.61 -5.33 21.74
CA ARG A 458 -1.74 -6.50 21.59
C ARG A 458 -0.23 -6.20 21.64
N HIS A 459 0.15 -4.98 21.96
CA HIS A 459 1.54 -4.55 21.88
C HIS A 459 2.25 -4.53 23.24
N HIS A 460 1.53 -4.17 24.33
CA HIS A 460 2.11 -3.81 25.62
C HIS A 460 1.51 -4.55 26.82
N GLU A 461 0.69 -5.59 26.59
CA GLU A 461 0.03 -6.36 27.66
C GLU A 461 -0.81 -5.50 28.63
N THR A 462 -1.34 -4.37 28.17
CA THR A 462 -2.11 -3.46 29.03
C THR A 462 -3.46 -4.03 29.43
N GLY A 463 -3.97 -5.02 28.71
CA GLY A 463 -5.30 -5.58 28.86
C GLY A 463 -6.42 -4.60 28.45
N THR A 464 -6.09 -3.45 27.87
CA THR A 464 -7.10 -2.50 27.37
C THR A 464 -7.82 -3.07 26.16
N LYS A 465 -9.12 -2.80 26.07
CA LYS A 465 -9.96 -3.15 24.93
C LYS A 465 -11.07 -2.14 24.71
N GLY A 466 -11.33 -1.85 23.44
CA GLY A 466 -12.55 -1.15 23.02
C GLY A 466 -13.66 -2.13 22.67
N VAL A 467 -14.90 -1.79 23.00
CA VAL A 467 -16.07 -2.61 22.69
C VAL A 467 -17.10 -1.80 21.91
N GLY A 468 -17.76 -2.43 20.95
CA GLY A 468 -18.74 -1.79 20.10
C GLY A 468 -19.61 -2.78 19.32
N PHE A 469 -20.36 -2.25 18.39
CA PHE A 469 -21.23 -3.02 17.50
C PHE A 469 -21.03 -2.56 16.06
N LEU A 470 -21.08 -3.54 15.15
CA LEU A 470 -20.83 -3.36 13.72
C LEU A 470 -21.99 -3.91 12.91
N LYS A 471 -22.41 -3.16 11.88
CA LYS A 471 -23.52 -3.49 11.00
C LYS A 471 -23.11 -3.45 9.53
N GLY A 472 -23.71 -4.32 8.72
CA GLY A 472 -23.58 -4.27 7.26
C GLY A 472 -22.75 -5.40 6.64
N PHE A 473 -22.25 -6.36 7.44
CA PHE A 473 -21.47 -7.50 6.93
C PHE A 473 -22.33 -8.69 6.50
N GLY A 474 -23.56 -8.80 7.03
CA GLY A 474 -24.50 -9.88 6.69
C GLY A 474 -24.31 -11.18 7.47
N PHE A 475 -23.35 -11.26 8.41
CA PHE A 475 -23.08 -12.47 9.19
C PHE A 475 -24.33 -12.98 9.92
N LYS A 476 -24.61 -14.27 9.73
CA LYS A 476 -25.72 -14.96 10.40
C LYS A 476 -25.26 -15.78 11.60
N LYS A 477 -23.98 -16.16 11.64
CA LYS A 477 -23.36 -16.94 12.70
C LYS A 477 -21.85 -16.78 12.69
N GLY A 478 -21.21 -17.15 13.81
CA GLY A 478 -19.77 -17.26 13.93
C GLY A 478 -19.08 -15.95 14.24
N ALA A 479 -17.77 -15.93 14.04
CA ALA A 479 -16.89 -14.81 14.29
C ALA A 479 -15.75 -14.74 13.26
N MET A 480 -15.25 -13.54 13.07
CA MET A 480 -13.97 -13.27 12.38
C MET A 480 -13.02 -12.56 13.34
N ALA A 481 -11.73 -12.79 13.16
CA ALA A 481 -10.69 -12.04 13.84
C ALA A 481 -9.57 -11.71 12.86
N GLN A 482 -8.86 -10.60 13.13
CA GLN A 482 -7.69 -10.21 12.36
C GLN A 482 -6.76 -9.27 13.14
N THR A 483 -5.47 -9.32 12.80
CA THR A 483 -4.44 -8.39 13.27
C THR A 483 -4.06 -7.33 12.23
N VAL A 484 -4.51 -7.49 10.98
CA VAL A 484 -4.51 -6.41 9.98
C VAL A 484 -5.67 -5.48 10.32
N SER A 485 -5.38 -4.39 11.03
CA SER A 485 -6.37 -3.53 11.70
C SER A 485 -5.81 -2.10 11.78
N HIS A 486 -6.03 -1.34 10.71
CA HIS A 486 -5.37 -0.06 10.46
C HIS A 486 -5.64 0.98 11.55
N ASP A 487 -4.61 1.79 11.87
CA ASP A 487 -3.19 1.58 11.55
C ASP A 487 -2.45 0.98 12.73
N ALA A 488 -3.10 0.94 13.91
CA ALA A 488 -2.50 0.43 15.15
C ALA A 488 -2.25 -1.09 15.12
N HIS A 489 -2.91 -1.82 14.23
CA HIS A 489 -2.82 -3.27 14.06
C HIS A 489 -3.05 -4.06 15.34
N ASN A 490 -3.99 -3.59 16.15
CA ASN A 490 -4.48 -4.30 17.33
C ASN A 490 -5.31 -5.53 16.93
N LEU A 491 -5.53 -6.46 17.87
CA LEU A 491 -6.34 -7.65 17.61
C LEU A 491 -7.83 -7.27 17.56
N LEU A 492 -8.39 -7.28 16.37
CA LEU A 492 -9.79 -7.02 16.11
C LEU A 492 -10.57 -8.32 16.00
N VAL A 493 -11.69 -8.41 16.72
CA VAL A 493 -12.59 -9.56 16.70
C VAL A 493 -14.03 -9.09 16.55
N ALA A 494 -14.77 -9.67 15.60
CA ALA A 494 -16.17 -9.38 15.43
C ALA A 494 -17.00 -10.66 15.23
N GLY A 495 -18.19 -10.72 15.80
CA GLY A 495 -18.99 -11.95 15.72
C GLY A 495 -20.38 -11.85 16.30
N THR A 496 -21.11 -12.93 16.13
CA THR A 496 -22.51 -13.10 16.56
C THR A 496 -22.65 -13.82 17.89
N ASN A 497 -21.57 -14.39 18.43
CA ASN A 497 -21.57 -15.03 19.74
C ASN A 497 -20.17 -15.01 20.37
N ASP A 498 -20.13 -14.92 21.69
CA ASP A 498 -18.90 -14.72 22.47
C ASP A 498 -17.95 -15.94 22.43
N ALA A 499 -18.47 -17.16 22.28
CA ALA A 499 -17.66 -18.38 22.28
C ALA A 499 -16.83 -18.51 20.99
N ASP A 500 -17.46 -18.28 19.82
CA ASP A 500 -16.75 -18.26 18.53
C ASP A 500 -15.76 -17.07 18.45
N MET A 501 -16.11 -15.92 19.04
CA MET A 501 -15.21 -14.78 19.13
C MET A 501 -13.95 -15.10 19.95
N ALA A 502 -14.10 -15.80 21.09
CA ALA A 502 -12.97 -16.22 21.91
C ALA A 502 -12.08 -17.24 21.19
N LEU A 503 -12.69 -18.20 20.48
CA LEU A 503 -11.93 -19.16 19.67
C LEU A 503 -11.17 -18.46 18.55
N ALA A 504 -11.79 -17.51 17.85
CA ALA A 504 -11.15 -16.74 16.76
C ALA A 504 -9.96 -15.93 17.28
N ALA A 505 -10.11 -15.22 18.40
CA ALA A 505 -9.05 -14.45 19.02
C ALA A 505 -7.85 -15.34 19.38
N ASN A 506 -8.09 -16.44 20.10
CA ASN A 506 -7.01 -17.33 20.56
C ASN A 506 -6.32 -18.05 19.38
N THR A 507 -7.04 -18.38 18.32
CA THR A 507 -6.45 -18.93 17.08
C THR A 507 -5.37 -17.99 16.52
N LEU A 508 -5.63 -16.68 16.49
CA LEU A 508 -4.64 -15.71 16.01
C LEU A 508 -3.50 -15.46 17.00
N VAL A 509 -3.77 -15.50 18.30
CA VAL A 509 -2.70 -15.43 19.33
C VAL A 509 -1.73 -16.60 19.16
N GLU A 510 -2.26 -17.83 18.98
CA GLU A 510 -1.44 -19.04 18.82
C GLU A 510 -0.59 -19.05 17.55
N CYS A 511 -1.05 -18.48 16.44
CA CYS A 511 -0.31 -18.46 15.17
C CYS A 511 0.53 -17.19 14.95
N GLY A 512 0.61 -16.29 15.94
CA GLY A 512 1.42 -15.06 15.84
C GLY A 512 0.75 -13.90 15.08
N GLY A 513 -0.56 -13.98 14.85
CA GLY A 513 -1.36 -13.00 14.10
C GLY A 513 -1.86 -13.52 12.77
N GLY A 514 -2.70 -12.72 12.11
CA GLY A 514 -3.29 -13.10 10.83
C GLY A 514 -4.78 -12.77 10.73
N MET A 515 -5.51 -13.62 10.01
CA MET A 515 -6.97 -13.50 9.83
C MET A 515 -7.62 -14.88 9.95
N CYS A 516 -8.82 -14.96 10.53
CA CYS A 516 -9.52 -16.24 10.61
C CYS A 516 -11.04 -16.10 10.55
N ALA A 517 -11.69 -17.23 10.27
CA ALA A 517 -13.13 -17.45 10.30
C ALA A 517 -13.44 -18.62 11.23
N VAL A 518 -14.39 -18.41 12.16
CA VAL A 518 -14.82 -19.43 13.14
C VAL A 518 -16.34 -19.50 13.15
N ALA A 519 -16.91 -20.69 13.14
CA ALA A 519 -18.34 -20.88 13.37
C ALA A 519 -18.62 -22.24 14.02
N ASP A 520 -19.65 -22.25 14.89
CA ASP A 520 -20.12 -23.46 15.56
C ASP A 520 -18.99 -24.17 16.34
N GLY A 521 -18.09 -23.39 17.00
CA GLY A 521 -16.97 -23.90 17.77
C GLY A 521 -15.84 -24.51 16.95
N LYS A 522 -15.74 -24.18 15.65
CA LYS A 522 -14.71 -24.70 14.73
C LYS A 522 -14.06 -23.59 13.95
N VAL A 523 -12.74 -23.67 13.83
CA VAL A 523 -11.98 -22.84 12.89
C VAL A 523 -12.27 -23.35 11.47
N LEU A 524 -12.84 -22.50 10.63
CA LEU A 524 -13.18 -22.81 9.24
C LEU A 524 -12.02 -22.51 8.29
N ALA A 525 -11.33 -21.41 8.53
CA ALA A 525 -10.16 -21.00 7.76
C ALA A 525 -9.26 -20.09 8.61
N VAL A 526 -7.96 -20.10 8.34
CA VAL A 526 -6.96 -19.20 8.91
C VAL A 526 -5.94 -18.81 7.85
N VAL A 527 -5.56 -17.55 7.84
CA VAL A 527 -4.42 -17.00 7.11
C VAL A 527 -3.40 -16.55 8.16
N PRO A 528 -2.36 -17.34 8.44
CA PRO A 528 -1.37 -16.98 9.44
C PRO A 528 -0.42 -15.90 8.88
N LEU A 529 -0.21 -14.85 9.65
CA LEU A 529 0.68 -13.73 9.34
C LEU A 529 1.67 -13.52 10.49
N PRO A 530 2.63 -14.43 10.68
CA PRO A 530 3.49 -14.42 11.87
C PRO A 530 4.51 -13.27 11.88
N ILE A 531 4.80 -12.65 10.75
CA ILE A 531 5.74 -11.52 10.67
C ILE A 531 4.98 -10.26 11.07
N ALA A 532 5.22 -9.81 12.29
CA ALA A 532 4.58 -8.65 12.92
C ALA A 532 3.03 -8.74 13.02
N GLY A 533 2.43 -9.92 12.80
CA GLY A 533 0.99 -10.09 12.68
C GLY A 533 0.42 -9.54 11.36
N LEU A 534 1.24 -9.28 10.36
CA LEU A 534 0.88 -8.58 9.11
C LEU A 534 1.25 -9.37 7.87
N MET A 535 2.36 -10.09 7.87
CA MET A 535 2.93 -10.73 6.68
C MET A 535 3.37 -12.17 6.94
N ASN A 536 3.65 -12.86 5.84
CA ASN A 536 4.25 -14.19 5.81
C ASN A 536 5.29 -14.25 4.66
N ASP A 537 6.24 -15.18 4.73
CA ASP A 537 7.21 -15.44 3.63
C ASP A 537 6.76 -16.64 2.76
N LEU A 538 5.45 -16.86 2.66
CA LEU A 538 4.88 -17.83 1.74
C LEU A 538 4.89 -17.31 0.29
N PRO A 539 5.02 -18.21 -0.69
CA PRO A 539 4.81 -17.83 -2.09
C PRO A 539 3.45 -17.17 -2.30
N VAL A 540 3.41 -16.12 -3.10
CA VAL A 540 2.19 -15.34 -3.36
C VAL A 540 0.99 -16.19 -3.77
N ARG A 541 1.20 -17.29 -4.53
CA ARG A 541 0.12 -18.22 -4.92
C ARG A 541 -0.48 -18.95 -3.73
N GLU A 542 0.37 -19.42 -2.82
CA GLU A 542 -0.08 -20.10 -1.60
C GLU A 542 -0.84 -19.12 -0.69
N MET A 543 -0.36 -17.88 -0.57
CA MET A 543 -1.08 -16.85 0.16
C MET A 543 -2.44 -16.55 -0.47
N ALA A 544 -2.52 -16.40 -1.78
CA ALA A 544 -3.79 -16.19 -2.49
C ALA A 544 -4.78 -17.35 -2.26
N GLU A 545 -4.31 -18.59 -2.22
CA GLU A 545 -5.16 -19.75 -1.90
C GLU A 545 -5.69 -19.74 -0.47
N LEU A 546 -4.87 -19.29 0.50
CA LEU A 546 -5.30 -19.16 1.89
C LEU A 546 -6.37 -18.06 2.02
N VAL A 547 -6.17 -16.90 1.39
CA VAL A 547 -7.13 -15.80 1.36
C VAL A 547 -8.44 -16.23 0.69
N ALA A 548 -8.38 -16.96 -0.43
CA ALA A 548 -9.57 -17.47 -1.09
C ALA A 548 -10.37 -18.44 -0.22
N LYS A 549 -9.70 -19.30 0.57
CA LYS A 549 -10.36 -20.18 1.54
C LYS A 549 -11.03 -19.38 2.67
N LEU A 550 -10.38 -18.33 3.16
CA LEU A 550 -10.93 -17.44 4.17
C LEU A 550 -12.17 -16.72 3.66
N ASP A 551 -12.12 -16.16 2.47
CA ASP A 551 -13.25 -15.49 1.81
C ASP A 551 -14.44 -16.45 1.64
N ALA A 552 -14.19 -17.68 1.21
CA ALA A 552 -15.22 -18.71 1.09
C ALA A 552 -15.86 -19.04 2.44
N ALA A 553 -15.07 -19.12 3.52
CA ALA A 553 -15.57 -19.35 4.88
C ALA A 553 -16.46 -18.20 5.35
N TRP A 554 -16.05 -16.94 5.14
CA TRP A 554 -16.87 -15.78 5.52
C TRP A 554 -18.17 -15.71 4.71
N LYS A 555 -18.16 -16.00 3.42
CA LYS A 555 -19.37 -16.12 2.58
C LYS A 555 -20.30 -17.21 3.10
N GLN A 556 -19.77 -18.37 3.53
CA GLN A 556 -20.54 -19.45 4.14
C GLN A 556 -21.20 -19.01 5.47
N MET A 557 -20.57 -18.11 6.22
CA MET A 557 -21.13 -17.52 7.43
C MET A 557 -22.20 -16.45 7.15
N GLY A 558 -22.37 -16.04 5.89
CA GLY A 558 -23.38 -15.05 5.45
C GLY A 558 -22.80 -13.71 5.02
N CYS A 559 -21.46 -13.55 4.97
CA CYS A 559 -20.85 -12.30 4.56
C CYS A 559 -21.22 -11.93 3.12
N VAL A 560 -21.67 -10.68 2.92
CA VAL A 560 -22.10 -10.15 1.62
C VAL A 560 -21.14 -9.10 1.04
N ILE A 561 -20.07 -8.80 1.78
CA ILE A 561 -19.08 -7.77 1.41
C ILE A 561 -18.05 -8.35 0.45
N ASN A 562 -17.65 -7.55 -0.55
CA ASN A 562 -16.45 -7.78 -1.34
C ASN A 562 -15.24 -7.31 -0.53
N SER A 563 -14.16 -8.08 -0.52
CA SER A 563 -12.97 -7.78 0.28
C SER A 563 -13.30 -7.51 1.78
N PRO A 564 -13.89 -8.48 2.48
CA PRO A 564 -14.41 -8.27 3.84
C PRO A 564 -13.30 -7.97 4.85
N TYR A 565 -12.11 -8.54 4.69
CA TYR A 565 -11.00 -8.31 5.61
C TYR A 565 -10.47 -6.86 5.52
N MET A 566 -10.33 -6.29 4.32
CA MET A 566 -9.92 -4.89 4.17
C MET A 566 -10.99 -3.93 4.69
N THR A 567 -12.27 -4.20 4.39
CA THR A 567 -13.38 -3.40 4.94
C THR A 567 -13.38 -3.43 6.47
N MET A 568 -13.12 -4.59 7.07
CA MET A 568 -13.01 -4.74 8.52
C MET A 568 -11.77 -4.04 9.07
N ALA A 569 -10.62 -4.14 8.39
CA ALA A 569 -9.36 -3.55 8.80
C ALA A 569 -9.44 -2.03 8.98
N LEU A 570 -10.25 -1.35 8.18
CA LEU A 570 -10.45 0.10 8.26
C LEU A 570 -11.43 0.54 9.35
N VAL A 571 -12.17 -0.36 9.99
CA VAL A 571 -13.14 0.05 11.04
C VAL A 571 -12.46 0.71 12.24
N PRO A 572 -11.26 0.33 12.68
CA PRO A 572 -10.57 1.01 13.78
C PRO A 572 -9.90 2.33 13.41
N LEU A 573 -9.69 2.65 12.15
CA LEU A 573 -8.89 3.79 11.70
C LEU A 573 -9.55 5.14 12.06
N ALA A 574 -9.09 5.74 13.15
CA ALA A 574 -9.73 6.89 13.81
C ALA A 574 -9.57 8.24 13.08
N CYS A 575 -8.90 8.30 11.92
CA CYS A 575 -8.82 9.49 11.07
C CYS A 575 -9.92 9.57 9.99
N LEU A 576 -10.73 8.51 9.82
CA LEU A 576 -11.77 8.45 8.80
C LEU A 576 -13.19 8.63 9.41
N PRO A 577 -14.08 9.47 8.83
CA PRO A 577 -15.45 9.63 9.35
C PRO A 577 -16.33 8.39 9.12
N GLU A 578 -17.44 8.18 9.91
CA GLU A 578 -17.87 9.05 11.02
C GLU A 578 -17.49 8.49 12.40
N LEU A 579 -17.78 7.21 12.69
CA LEU A 579 -17.62 6.54 13.99
C LEU A 579 -16.62 5.38 13.86
N ARG A 580 -15.63 5.33 14.73
CA ARG A 580 -14.60 4.27 14.72
C ARG A 580 -14.46 3.63 16.09
N LEU A 581 -13.92 2.41 16.13
CA LEU A 581 -13.64 1.70 17.37
C LEU A 581 -12.17 1.36 17.47
N THR A 582 -11.44 2.00 18.37
CA THR A 582 -10.07 1.67 18.72
C THR A 582 -10.04 0.79 19.98
N ASN A 583 -8.86 0.32 20.40
CA ASN A 583 -8.69 -0.36 21.69
C ASN A 583 -9.04 0.53 22.89
N ARG A 584 -9.07 1.86 22.73
CA ARG A 584 -9.42 2.83 23.78
C ARG A 584 -10.91 3.18 23.84
N GLY A 585 -11.69 2.85 22.80
CA GLY A 585 -13.13 3.08 22.77
C GLY A 585 -13.66 3.63 21.45
N LEU A 586 -14.92 4.02 21.44
CA LEU A 586 -15.57 4.62 20.29
C LEU A 586 -15.15 6.07 20.10
N VAL A 587 -14.79 6.43 18.87
CA VAL A 587 -14.32 7.76 18.47
C VAL A 587 -15.26 8.34 17.42
N ASP A 588 -15.85 9.50 17.70
CA ASP A 588 -16.48 10.33 16.67
C ASP A 588 -15.36 11.09 15.93
N CYS A 589 -15.05 10.65 14.72
CA CYS A 589 -13.97 11.22 13.92
C CYS A 589 -14.31 12.56 13.24
N ARG A 590 -15.54 13.05 13.36
CA ARG A 590 -15.93 14.41 12.94
C ARG A 590 -15.49 15.46 13.95
N THR A 591 -15.47 15.05 15.23
CA THR A 591 -15.15 15.95 16.36
C THR A 591 -13.85 15.56 17.07
N PHE A 592 -13.24 14.44 16.71
CA PHE A 592 -12.07 13.83 17.38
C PHE A 592 -12.27 13.73 18.90
N ARG A 593 -13.36 13.02 19.30
CA ARG A 593 -13.70 12.80 20.72
C ARG A 593 -14.16 11.37 20.95
N PHE A 594 -13.83 10.85 22.12
CA PHE A 594 -14.48 9.63 22.60
C PHE A 594 -15.97 9.87 22.87
N VAL A 595 -16.79 8.91 22.45
CA VAL A 595 -18.24 8.95 22.68
C VAL A 595 -18.66 7.68 23.45
N PRO A 596 -19.67 7.78 24.33
CA PRO A 596 -20.17 6.60 25.03
C PRO A 596 -20.87 5.64 24.06
N LEU A 597 -20.77 4.34 24.35
CA LEU A 597 -21.42 3.29 23.54
C LEU A 597 -22.96 3.43 23.55
N PHE A 598 -23.51 3.78 24.69
CA PHE A 598 -24.96 3.96 24.86
C PHE A 598 -25.31 5.44 24.72
N ALA A 599 -26.35 5.73 23.92
CA ALA A 599 -26.86 7.08 23.80
C ALA A 599 -27.69 7.43 25.05
N GLU A 600 -27.55 8.65 25.56
CA GLU A 600 -28.48 9.20 26.54
C GLU A 600 -29.86 9.38 25.88
N GLU A 601 -30.94 9.15 26.63
CA GLU A 601 -32.33 9.32 26.15
C GLU A 601 -32.68 10.78 25.81
#